data_6ce79e6c18e24f7f71fe5c1e0162499b
#
_entry.id   6ce79e6c18e24f7f71fe5c1e0162499b
#
_cell.length_a   1.000
_cell.length_b   1.000
_cell.length_c   1.000
_cell.angle_alpha   90.00
_cell.angle_beta   90.00
_cell.angle_gamma   90.00
#
_symmetry.space_group_name_H-M   'P 1'
#
loop_
_entity.id
_entity.type
_entity.pdbx_description
1 polymer ?
#
loop_
_entity_poly.entity_id
_entity_poly.type
_entity_poly.pdbx_seq_one_letter_code
_entity_poly.pdbx_strand_id
1 'polypeptide(L)'
;MYKRQETDSIDRHIAFNLHLADSIGALSGGRYDVTVKPLVEAWGFAGRQAERHPDVDSILAFVGREKVRVEEGRLVKADPRVQLDFNSIAKGYTVDLLARLVESFGARNYIVDIGGEVRCKGVNRQGGPWRIGIETPFDGNMSDGEYVQKRIRLTDGGLATSGNYRRFYLDADGNKVAHTIDPRTGRSAVSRLLSVTVAAPTCAEADALGTMFLAMGADDALEAVRTMPDVKVYFILADGADGYEEYISPAMEAMIMQ
;
A
#
# COMPACT_ATOMS: atom_id res chain seq x y z
N MET A 1 21.93 3.28 7.47
CA MET A 1 21.76 4.68 7.91
C MET A 1 20.28 4.98 8.19
N TYR A 2 19.38 4.80 7.25
CA TYR A 2 17.93 5.10 7.43
C TYR A 2 17.22 4.25 8.50
N LYS A 3 17.71 3.04 8.79
CA LYS A 3 17.12 2.17 9.83
C LYS A 3 17.14 2.77 11.24
N ARG A 4 18.10 3.67 11.55
CA ARG A 4 18.17 4.35 12.85
C ARG A 4 17.45 5.68 12.87
N GLN A 5 17.22 6.30 11.70
CA GLN A 5 16.58 7.61 11.55
C GLN A 5 17.18 8.73 12.39
N GLU A 6 18.51 8.70 12.54
CA GLU A 6 19.28 9.65 13.35
C GLU A 6 19.72 10.89 12.56
N THR A 7 19.55 10.87 11.22
CA THR A 7 19.90 12.00 10.35
C THR A 7 18.66 12.77 9.91
N ASP A 8 18.79 14.07 9.81
CA ASP A 8 17.81 14.98 9.21
C ASP A 8 18.07 15.24 7.72
N SER A 9 19.25 14.87 7.22
CA SER A 9 19.58 14.98 5.79
C SER A 9 18.81 13.94 4.99
N ILE A 10 18.04 14.38 4.01
CA ILE A 10 17.24 13.54 3.12
C ILE A 10 17.70 13.69 1.67
N ASP A 11 17.69 12.58 0.95
CA ASP A 11 17.91 12.57 -0.48
C ASP A 11 16.58 12.73 -1.26
N ARG A 12 16.72 12.82 -2.59
CA ARG A 12 15.55 12.95 -3.49
C ARG A 12 14.55 11.79 -3.36
N HIS A 13 14.99 10.60 -2.97
CA HIS A 13 14.14 9.43 -2.87
C HIS A 13 13.25 9.51 -1.63
N ILE A 14 13.83 9.93 -0.50
CA ILE A 14 13.05 10.19 0.72
C ILE A 14 12.09 11.36 0.53
N ALA A 15 12.56 12.45 -0.07
CA ALA A 15 11.74 13.63 -0.34
C ALA A 15 10.52 13.29 -1.21
N PHE A 16 10.71 12.49 -2.27
CA PHE A 16 9.62 12.02 -3.13
C PHE A 16 8.60 11.21 -2.35
N ASN A 17 9.05 10.19 -1.61
CA ASN A 17 8.16 9.31 -0.85
C ASN A 17 7.41 10.06 0.26
N LEU A 18 8.04 11.03 0.94
CA LEU A 18 7.37 11.90 1.91
C LEU A 18 6.29 12.76 1.26
N HIS A 19 6.60 13.38 0.13
CA HIS A 19 5.63 14.23 -0.58
C HIS A 19 4.41 13.43 -1.04
N LEU A 20 4.64 12.25 -1.65
CA LEU A 20 3.54 11.38 -2.06
C LEU A 20 2.74 10.89 -0.84
N ALA A 21 3.43 10.47 0.22
CA ALA A 21 2.78 10.04 1.45
C ALA A 21 1.92 11.14 2.09
N ASP A 22 2.39 12.39 2.08
CA ASP A 22 1.61 13.53 2.61
C ASP A 22 0.35 13.78 1.76
N SER A 23 0.46 13.69 0.43
CA SER A 23 -0.67 13.83 -0.49
C SER A 23 -1.74 12.75 -0.25
N ILE A 24 -1.33 11.48 -0.14
CA ILE A 24 -2.23 10.36 0.15
C ILE A 24 -2.81 10.45 1.57
N GLY A 25 -2.00 10.89 2.54
CA GLY A 25 -2.44 11.13 3.92
C GLY A 25 -3.53 12.19 4.00
N ALA A 26 -3.38 13.29 3.24
CA ALA A 26 -4.40 14.33 3.15
C ALA A 26 -5.70 13.79 2.51
N LEU A 27 -5.58 13.03 1.42
CA LEU A 27 -6.72 12.41 0.72
C LEU A 27 -7.49 11.44 1.62
N SER A 28 -6.79 10.72 2.50
CA SER A 28 -7.36 9.70 3.39
C SER A 28 -7.98 10.25 4.68
N GLY A 29 -7.91 11.57 4.92
CA GLY A 29 -8.29 12.14 6.22
C GLY A 29 -7.41 11.60 7.38
N GLY A 30 -6.13 11.31 7.08
CA GLY A 30 -5.15 10.85 8.06
C GLY A 30 -5.17 9.34 8.33
N ARG A 31 -5.87 8.54 7.53
CA ARG A 31 -5.83 7.06 7.65
C ARG A 31 -4.60 6.43 6.99
N TYR A 32 -3.90 7.17 6.16
CA TYR A 32 -2.60 6.82 5.63
C TYR A 32 -1.55 7.77 6.21
N ASP A 33 -0.54 7.22 6.88
CA ASP A 33 0.51 8.02 7.52
C ASP A 33 1.79 7.21 7.65
N VAL A 34 2.87 7.70 7.09
CA VAL A 34 4.18 7.03 7.13
C VAL A 34 4.88 7.20 8.49
N THR A 35 4.34 7.99 9.42
CA THR A 35 4.86 8.08 10.78
C THR A 35 4.43 6.91 11.67
N VAL A 36 3.66 5.98 11.14
CA VAL A 36 3.06 4.82 11.82
C VAL A 36 4.10 3.80 12.33
N LYS A 37 5.39 3.92 11.98
CA LYS A 37 6.42 2.94 12.29
C LYS A 37 6.48 2.50 13.76
N PRO A 38 6.41 3.38 14.77
CA PRO A 38 6.44 2.95 16.17
C PRO A 38 5.28 2.03 16.55
N LEU A 39 4.09 2.25 15.95
CA LEU A 39 2.93 1.37 16.12
C LEU A 39 3.15 0.01 15.45
N VAL A 40 3.67 -0.01 14.21
CA VAL A 40 3.99 -1.24 13.47
C VAL A 40 5.01 -2.09 14.24
N GLU A 41 6.00 -1.45 14.88
CA GLU A 41 6.99 -2.11 15.75
C GLU A 41 6.35 -2.67 17.03
N ALA A 42 5.50 -1.91 17.70
CA ALA A 42 4.82 -2.31 18.94
C ALA A 42 3.88 -3.51 18.69
N TRP A 43 3.20 -3.53 17.53
CA TRP A 43 2.39 -4.68 17.09
C TRP A 43 3.21 -5.84 16.51
N GLY A 44 4.56 -5.79 16.50
CA GLY A 44 5.42 -6.92 16.13
C GLY A 44 5.69 -7.12 14.64
N PHE A 45 5.29 -6.19 13.77
CA PHE A 45 5.43 -6.36 12.31
C PHE A 45 6.76 -5.88 11.70
N ALA A 46 7.62 -5.23 12.49
CA ALA A 46 8.93 -4.71 12.04
C ALA A 46 10.13 -5.51 12.60
N GLY A 47 9.96 -6.81 12.83
CA GLY A 47 11.02 -7.70 13.32
C GLY A 47 11.26 -7.64 14.83
N ARG A 48 10.38 -6.98 15.59
CA ARG A 48 10.32 -7.05 17.05
C ARG A 48 9.28 -8.10 17.48
N GLN A 49 9.43 -8.63 18.69
CA GLN A 49 8.37 -9.42 19.29
C GLN A 49 7.19 -8.50 19.60
N ALA A 50 5.98 -8.92 19.25
CA ALA A 50 4.77 -8.15 19.57
C ALA A 50 4.66 -7.93 21.08
N GLU A 51 4.32 -6.72 21.48
CA GLU A 51 3.91 -6.43 22.86
C GLU A 51 2.52 -7.00 23.08
N ARG A 52 2.29 -7.68 24.21
CA ARG A 52 0.97 -8.29 24.51
C ARG A 52 -0.16 -7.25 24.50
N HIS A 53 0.16 -6.04 25.00
CA HIS A 53 -0.75 -4.88 25.07
C HIS A 53 0.09 -3.62 24.84
N PRO A 54 0.33 -3.22 23.58
CA PRO A 54 1.09 -2.00 23.32
C PRO A 54 0.38 -0.78 23.94
N ASP A 55 1.15 0.10 24.58
CA ASP A 55 0.65 1.39 25.06
C ASP A 55 0.43 2.34 23.87
N VAL A 56 -0.68 2.10 23.17
CA VAL A 56 -1.04 2.80 21.94
C VAL A 56 -1.17 4.30 22.17
N ASP A 57 -1.75 4.72 23.31
CA ASP A 57 -2.00 6.14 23.61
C ASP A 57 -0.69 6.91 23.75
N SER A 58 0.30 6.33 24.44
CA SER A 58 1.64 6.91 24.55
C SER A 58 2.36 7.00 23.20
N ILE A 59 2.16 6.00 22.31
CA ILE A 59 2.79 5.98 20.99
C ILE A 59 2.13 7.01 20.07
N LEU A 60 0.81 7.14 20.09
CA LEU A 60 0.06 8.11 19.29
C LEU A 60 0.50 9.55 19.55
N ALA A 61 1.03 9.87 20.74
CA ALA A 61 1.55 11.18 21.04
C ALA A 61 2.64 11.68 20.08
N PHE A 62 3.37 10.76 19.41
CA PHE A 62 4.42 11.08 18.44
C PHE A 62 4.22 10.41 17.07
N VAL A 63 3.00 9.99 16.74
CA VAL A 63 2.54 9.60 15.40
C VAL A 63 1.66 10.71 14.84
N GLY A 64 1.81 11.04 13.57
CA GLY A 64 1.03 12.08 12.88
C GLY A 64 1.85 12.78 11.79
N ARG A 65 1.32 12.85 10.57
CA ARG A 65 1.98 13.46 9.41
C ARG A 65 2.31 14.94 9.65
N GLU A 66 1.51 15.65 10.45
CA GLU A 66 1.74 17.05 10.82
C GLU A 66 2.99 17.26 11.71
N LYS A 67 3.52 16.17 12.27
CA LYS A 67 4.75 16.18 13.09
C LYS A 67 6.03 16.07 12.28
N VAL A 68 5.92 15.99 10.95
CA VAL A 68 7.05 15.86 10.03
C VAL A 68 6.89 16.86 8.89
N ARG A 69 7.97 17.58 8.57
CA ARG A 69 8.02 18.46 7.39
C ARG A 69 9.42 18.50 6.81
N VAL A 70 9.52 18.91 5.58
CA VAL A 70 10.79 19.12 4.89
C VAL A 70 11.06 20.63 4.79
N GLU A 71 12.16 21.10 5.37
CA GLU A 71 12.62 22.48 5.30
C GLU A 71 14.05 22.48 4.76
N GLU A 72 14.29 23.25 3.71
CA GLU A 72 15.62 23.40 3.08
C GLU A 72 16.33 22.06 2.79
N GLY A 73 15.57 21.05 2.37
CA GLY A 73 16.09 19.70 2.09
C GLY A 73 16.42 18.85 3.34
N ARG A 74 15.98 19.27 4.50
CA ARG A 74 16.16 18.58 5.77
C ARG A 74 14.82 18.12 6.34
N LEU A 75 14.81 16.98 7.00
CA LEU A 75 13.66 16.46 7.72
C LEU A 75 13.58 17.13 9.09
N VAL A 76 12.51 17.86 9.33
CA VAL A 76 12.21 18.47 10.64
C VAL A 76 11.11 17.67 11.31
N LYS A 77 11.36 17.21 12.53
CA LYS A 77 10.43 16.45 13.37
C LYS A 77 10.00 17.30 14.56
N ALA A 78 8.72 17.37 14.84
CA ALA A 78 8.18 18.04 16.02
C ALA A 78 8.53 17.30 17.32
N ASP A 79 8.74 15.98 17.25
CA ASP A 79 9.16 15.11 18.34
C ASP A 79 10.28 14.17 17.83
N PRO A 80 11.40 14.03 18.54
CA PRO A 80 12.51 13.17 18.10
C PRO A 80 12.14 11.69 18.01
N ARG A 81 11.08 11.25 18.69
CA ARG A 81 10.56 9.88 18.65
C ARG A 81 9.82 9.54 17.35
N VAL A 82 9.42 10.53 16.55
CA VAL A 82 8.78 10.30 15.25
C VAL A 82 9.70 9.45 14.38
N GLN A 83 9.16 8.37 13.82
CA GLN A 83 9.85 7.48 12.91
C GLN A 83 9.00 7.20 11.67
N LEU A 84 9.67 7.06 10.53
CA LEU A 84 9.02 6.88 9.23
C LEU A 84 9.06 5.43 8.78
N ASP A 85 7.96 4.95 8.19
CA ASP A 85 7.85 3.68 7.50
C ASP A 85 7.33 3.92 6.07
N PHE A 86 8.13 3.57 5.07
CA PHE A 86 7.76 3.67 3.67
C PHE A 86 7.41 2.32 3.04
N ASN A 87 7.18 1.26 3.83
CA ASN A 87 6.89 -0.07 3.29
C ASN A 87 5.63 -0.11 2.40
N SER A 88 4.74 0.85 2.57
CA SER A 88 3.49 1.02 1.82
C SER A 88 3.64 1.79 0.50
N ILE A 89 4.87 2.14 0.09
CA ILE A 89 5.12 2.98 -1.08
C ILE A 89 6.48 2.68 -1.73
N ALA A 90 7.44 2.22 -0.93
CA ALA A 90 8.83 2.07 -1.39
C ALA A 90 8.99 0.98 -2.45
N LYS A 91 8.17 -0.08 -2.43
CA LYS A 91 8.20 -1.12 -3.47
C LYS A 91 7.75 -0.55 -4.81
N GLY A 92 6.57 0.06 -4.85
CA GLY A 92 6.05 0.72 -6.04
C GLY A 92 7.01 1.77 -6.59
N TYR A 93 7.61 2.58 -5.71
CA TYR A 93 8.62 3.55 -6.10
C TYR A 93 9.87 2.91 -6.69
N THR A 94 10.34 1.79 -6.14
CA THR A 94 11.49 1.05 -6.69
C THR A 94 11.19 0.49 -8.07
N VAL A 95 9.99 -0.03 -8.28
CA VAL A 95 9.52 -0.50 -9.59
C VAL A 95 9.52 0.64 -10.61
N ASP A 96 9.05 1.84 -10.23
CA ASP A 96 9.08 3.03 -11.09
C ASP A 96 10.51 3.49 -11.42
N LEU A 97 11.45 3.36 -10.48
CA LEU A 97 12.86 3.66 -10.74
C LEU A 97 13.47 2.68 -11.74
N LEU A 98 13.19 1.39 -11.59
CA LEU A 98 13.65 0.36 -12.53
C LEU A 98 13.01 0.53 -13.91
N ALA A 99 11.74 0.88 -13.98
CA ALA A 99 11.06 1.19 -15.24
C ALA A 99 11.75 2.35 -15.97
N ARG A 100 12.05 3.44 -15.27
CA ARG A 100 12.83 4.57 -15.84
C ARG A 100 14.23 4.16 -16.29
N LEU A 101 14.89 3.28 -15.55
CA LEU A 101 16.21 2.74 -15.93
C LEU A 101 16.09 1.92 -17.25
N VAL A 102 15.10 1.04 -17.34
CA VAL A 102 14.84 0.24 -18.57
C VAL A 102 14.53 1.15 -19.75
N GLU A 103 13.73 2.20 -19.55
CA GLU A 103 13.46 3.21 -20.58
C GLU A 103 14.73 3.95 -21.04
N SER A 104 15.66 4.25 -20.12
CA SER A 104 16.91 4.92 -20.47
C SER A 104 17.82 4.10 -21.37
N PHE A 105 17.63 2.78 -21.42
CA PHE A 105 18.26 1.87 -22.38
C PHE A 105 17.49 1.73 -23.69
N GLY A 106 16.43 2.51 -23.90
CA GLY A 106 15.66 2.56 -25.15
C GLY A 106 14.51 1.55 -25.23
N ALA A 107 14.18 0.83 -24.16
CA ALA A 107 13.04 -0.08 -24.16
C ALA A 107 11.73 0.73 -24.22
N ARG A 108 10.86 0.36 -25.18
CA ARG A 108 9.54 0.97 -25.38
C ARG A 108 8.39 0.08 -24.91
N ASN A 109 8.65 -1.21 -24.81
CA ASN A 109 7.70 -2.22 -24.38
C ASN A 109 8.35 -3.01 -23.23
N TYR A 110 7.82 -2.89 -22.02
CA TYR A 110 8.37 -3.57 -20.85
C TYR A 110 7.29 -3.78 -19.79
N ILE A 111 7.55 -4.74 -18.94
CA ILE A 111 6.91 -4.93 -17.65
C ILE A 111 8.00 -5.14 -16.59
N VAL A 112 7.93 -4.41 -15.51
CA VAL A 112 8.77 -4.56 -14.31
C VAL A 112 7.86 -4.97 -13.17
N ASP A 113 8.21 -6.04 -12.48
CA ASP A 113 7.45 -6.61 -11.36
C ASP A 113 8.41 -6.88 -10.20
N ILE A 114 8.03 -6.45 -9.00
CA ILE A 114 8.70 -6.78 -7.75
C ILE A 114 7.65 -7.20 -6.74
N GLY A 115 7.44 -8.52 -6.61
CA GLY A 115 6.55 -9.09 -5.59
C GLY A 115 5.09 -8.65 -5.72
N GLY A 116 4.61 -8.43 -6.96
CA GLY A 116 3.26 -8.05 -7.30
C GLY A 116 3.03 -6.55 -7.52
N GLU A 117 4.01 -5.70 -7.18
CA GLU A 117 4.01 -4.31 -7.62
C GLU A 117 4.54 -4.23 -9.04
N VAL A 118 3.71 -3.76 -9.96
CA VAL A 118 3.97 -3.79 -11.40
C VAL A 118 3.98 -2.40 -12.01
N ARG A 119 4.95 -2.13 -12.88
CA ARG A 119 4.96 -1.01 -13.82
C ARG A 119 5.13 -1.57 -15.23
N CYS A 120 4.25 -1.21 -16.15
CA CYS A 120 4.40 -1.61 -17.55
C CYS A 120 4.21 -0.43 -18.49
N LYS A 121 4.69 -0.62 -19.73
CA LYS A 121 4.49 0.28 -20.86
C LYS A 121 4.44 -0.51 -22.17
N GLY A 122 3.67 0.03 -23.13
CA GLY A 122 3.57 -0.50 -24.48
C GLY A 122 2.82 -1.82 -24.54
N VAL A 123 3.31 -2.76 -25.35
CA VAL A 123 2.62 -4.02 -25.68
C VAL A 123 3.47 -5.24 -25.34
N ASN A 124 2.80 -6.36 -25.07
CA ASN A 124 3.44 -7.65 -24.86
C ASN A 124 3.99 -8.24 -26.18
N ARG A 125 4.61 -9.42 -26.11
CA ARG A 125 5.20 -10.10 -27.29
C ARG A 125 4.20 -10.45 -28.39
N GLN A 126 2.91 -10.52 -28.08
CA GLN A 126 1.83 -10.78 -29.04
C GLN A 126 1.24 -9.48 -29.63
N GLY A 127 1.80 -8.30 -29.28
CA GLY A 127 1.33 -7.00 -29.76
C GLY A 127 0.09 -6.47 -29.03
N GLY A 128 -0.37 -7.14 -27.97
CA GLY A 128 -1.52 -6.75 -27.15
C GLY A 128 -1.12 -6.12 -25.81
N PRO A 129 -2.09 -5.71 -24.99
CA PRO A 129 -1.83 -5.20 -23.65
C PRO A 129 -1.15 -6.26 -22.75
N TRP A 130 -0.42 -5.80 -21.76
CA TRP A 130 0.08 -6.67 -20.69
C TRP A 130 -1.09 -7.25 -19.90
N ARG A 131 -0.95 -8.50 -19.47
CA ARG A 131 -1.97 -9.24 -18.73
C ARG A 131 -1.43 -9.57 -17.35
N ILE A 132 -2.07 -9.03 -16.30
CA ILE A 132 -1.62 -9.16 -14.91
C ILE A 132 -2.72 -9.88 -14.15
N GLY A 133 -2.34 -10.95 -13.42
CA GLY A 133 -3.25 -11.70 -12.54
C GLY A 133 -3.41 -11.01 -11.19
N ILE A 134 -4.62 -11.00 -10.65
CA ILE A 134 -4.92 -10.64 -9.27
C ILE A 134 -5.23 -11.93 -8.52
N GLU A 135 -4.56 -12.16 -7.42
CA GLU A 135 -4.69 -13.39 -6.64
C GLU A 135 -5.89 -13.39 -5.70
N THR A 136 -6.38 -14.59 -5.41
CA THR A 136 -7.44 -14.82 -4.43
C THR A 136 -6.90 -14.60 -3.02
N PRO A 137 -7.53 -13.76 -2.18
CA PRO A 137 -7.02 -13.34 -0.88
C PRO A 137 -7.48 -14.27 0.27
N PHE A 138 -7.11 -15.53 0.26
CA PHE A 138 -7.34 -16.41 1.41
C PHE A 138 -6.15 -16.42 2.36
N ASP A 139 -6.40 -16.57 3.65
CA ASP A 139 -5.38 -16.54 4.69
C ASP A 139 -4.31 -17.62 4.43
N GLY A 140 -3.05 -17.17 4.41
CA GLY A 140 -1.91 -18.05 4.14
C GLY A 140 -1.64 -18.35 2.67
N ASN A 141 -2.31 -17.68 1.71
CA ASN A 141 -1.92 -17.76 0.30
C ASN A 141 -0.51 -17.17 0.08
N MET A 142 0.46 -18.09 -0.07
CA MET A 142 1.87 -17.77 -0.31
C MET A 142 2.34 -18.22 -1.70
N SER A 143 1.43 -18.74 -2.54
CA SER A 143 1.74 -19.30 -3.86
C SER A 143 1.43 -18.30 -4.96
N ASP A 144 2.46 -17.59 -5.44
CA ASP A 144 2.31 -16.57 -6.46
C ASP A 144 1.80 -17.16 -7.79
N GLY A 145 0.68 -16.62 -8.31
CA GLY A 145 0.10 -16.97 -9.61
C GLY A 145 -0.70 -18.27 -9.66
N GLU A 146 -0.80 -19.03 -8.57
CA GLU A 146 -1.55 -20.30 -8.55
C GLU A 146 -3.06 -20.08 -8.46
N TYR A 147 -3.49 -19.09 -7.69
CA TYR A 147 -4.90 -18.79 -7.43
C TYR A 147 -5.30 -17.42 -7.96
N VAL A 148 -5.47 -17.31 -9.28
CA VAL A 148 -5.82 -16.05 -9.95
C VAL A 148 -7.33 -15.83 -9.92
N GLN A 149 -7.78 -14.79 -9.21
CA GLN A 149 -9.17 -14.36 -9.12
C GLN A 149 -9.63 -13.62 -10.39
N LYS A 150 -8.84 -12.66 -10.85
CA LYS A 150 -9.12 -11.83 -12.02
C LYS A 150 -7.85 -11.59 -12.84
N ARG A 151 -8.05 -11.19 -14.11
CA ARG A 151 -6.97 -10.70 -14.99
C ARG A 151 -7.26 -9.29 -15.42
N ILE A 152 -6.24 -8.44 -15.36
CA ILE A 152 -6.28 -7.04 -15.78
C ILE A 152 -5.40 -6.86 -17.00
N ARG A 153 -5.87 -6.06 -17.99
CA ARG A 153 -5.07 -5.58 -19.12
C ARG A 153 -4.57 -4.16 -18.83
N LEU A 154 -3.28 -3.95 -19.03
CA LEU A 154 -2.62 -2.66 -18.85
C LEU A 154 -1.63 -2.41 -19.98
N THR A 155 -1.62 -1.20 -20.55
CA THR A 155 -0.67 -0.79 -21.60
C THR A 155 0.33 0.23 -21.11
N ASP A 156 -0.03 1.05 -20.13
CA ASP A 156 0.84 2.02 -19.46
C ASP A 156 0.30 2.29 -18.06
N GLY A 157 1.19 2.33 -17.07
CA GLY A 157 0.84 2.63 -15.70
C GLY A 157 1.41 1.63 -14.70
N GLY A 158 1.08 1.86 -13.44
CA GLY A 158 1.40 1.00 -12.32
C GLY A 158 0.18 0.20 -11.86
N LEU A 159 0.42 -0.97 -11.28
CA LEU A 159 -0.55 -1.79 -10.59
C LEU A 159 0.07 -2.30 -9.29
N ALA A 160 -0.67 -2.22 -8.20
CA ALA A 160 -0.26 -2.78 -6.92
C ALA A 160 -1.45 -3.41 -6.19
N THR A 161 -1.18 -4.42 -5.38
CA THR A 161 -2.19 -5.10 -4.56
C THR A 161 -1.76 -5.14 -3.10
N SER A 162 -2.55 -4.50 -2.24
CA SER A 162 -2.41 -4.55 -0.79
C SER A 162 -3.43 -5.52 -0.18
N GLY A 163 -3.03 -6.27 0.86
CA GLY A 163 -3.93 -7.23 1.51
C GLY A 163 -3.48 -7.65 2.91
N ASN A 164 -4.45 -7.91 3.78
CA ASN A 164 -4.24 -8.32 5.17
C ASN A 164 -4.28 -9.86 5.37
N TYR A 165 -4.25 -10.64 4.29
CA TYR A 165 -4.33 -12.11 4.34
C TYR A 165 -2.96 -12.81 4.40
N ARG A 166 -1.86 -12.14 4.04
CA ARG A 166 -0.50 -12.72 4.04
C ARG A 166 0.28 -12.46 5.32
N ARG A 167 0.08 -11.30 5.98
CA ARG A 167 0.84 -10.88 7.18
C ARG A 167 -0.10 -10.52 8.32
N PHE A 168 -0.40 -11.51 9.13
CA PHE A 168 -1.21 -11.36 10.34
C PHE A 168 -0.79 -12.42 11.38
N TYR A 169 -1.28 -12.25 12.58
CA TYR A 169 -1.27 -13.28 13.63
C TYR A 169 -2.59 -13.22 14.40
N LEU A 170 -2.87 -14.26 15.19
CA LEU A 170 -3.97 -14.25 16.14
C LEU A 170 -3.42 -13.85 17.52
N ASP A 171 -4.08 -12.89 18.17
CA ASP A 171 -3.74 -12.51 19.54
C ASP A 171 -4.17 -13.58 20.56
N ALA A 172 -3.96 -13.31 21.86
CA ALA A 172 -4.28 -14.26 22.92
C ALA A 172 -5.79 -14.56 23.05
N ASP A 173 -6.63 -13.66 22.54
CA ASP A 173 -8.09 -13.78 22.53
C ASP A 173 -8.62 -14.36 21.21
N GLY A 174 -7.72 -14.73 20.28
CA GLY A 174 -8.07 -15.28 18.97
C GLY A 174 -8.46 -14.25 17.92
N ASN A 175 -8.28 -12.94 18.18
CA ASN A 175 -8.56 -11.90 17.21
C ASN A 175 -7.43 -11.79 16.20
N LYS A 176 -7.79 -11.57 14.94
CA LYS A 176 -6.82 -11.32 13.86
C LYS A 176 -6.19 -9.94 14.02
N VAL A 177 -4.86 -9.89 14.05
CA VAL A 177 -4.06 -8.66 14.03
C VAL A 177 -3.25 -8.66 12.75
N ALA A 178 -3.57 -7.75 11.83
CA ALA A 178 -2.89 -7.58 10.55
C ALA A 178 -1.87 -6.44 10.61
N HIS A 179 -0.93 -6.45 9.68
CA HIS A 179 0.18 -5.49 9.64
C HIS A 179 -0.21 -4.06 9.26
N THR A 180 -1.38 -3.87 8.66
CA THR A 180 -1.91 -2.54 8.36
C THR A 180 -2.50 -1.94 9.62
N ILE A 181 -1.96 -0.80 10.04
CA ILE A 181 -2.39 -0.09 11.26
C ILE A 181 -3.10 1.20 10.85
N ASP A 182 -4.26 1.48 11.44
CA ASP A 182 -4.90 2.81 11.34
C ASP A 182 -4.13 3.77 12.27
N PRO A 183 -3.43 4.79 11.74
CA PRO A 183 -2.60 5.69 12.54
C PRO A 183 -3.42 6.59 13.49
N ARG A 184 -4.73 6.71 13.28
CA ARG A 184 -5.61 7.51 14.15
C ARG A 184 -5.99 6.78 15.43
N THR A 185 -6.16 5.46 15.33
CA THR A 185 -6.54 4.61 16.46
C THR A 185 -5.36 3.86 17.05
N GLY A 186 -4.25 3.76 16.30
CA GLY A 186 -3.08 2.97 16.61
C GLY A 186 -3.33 1.45 16.62
N ARG A 187 -4.47 0.99 16.10
CA ARG A 187 -4.89 -0.40 16.09
C ARG A 187 -4.83 -0.99 14.69
N SER A 188 -4.76 -2.31 14.60
CA SER A 188 -4.82 -3.04 13.34
C SER A 188 -6.13 -2.75 12.60
N ALA A 189 -6.03 -2.38 11.33
CA ALA A 189 -7.15 -2.08 10.43
C ALA A 189 -7.74 -3.39 9.86
N VAL A 190 -8.26 -4.25 10.72
CA VAL A 190 -8.96 -5.47 10.31
C VAL A 190 -10.41 -5.15 9.98
N SER A 191 -10.83 -5.51 8.77
CA SER A 191 -12.20 -5.34 8.29
C SER A 191 -12.55 -6.46 7.31
N ARG A 192 -13.76 -6.45 6.77
CA ARG A 192 -14.13 -7.36 5.68
C ARG A 192 -13.41 -7.08 4.36
N LEU A 193 -12.70 -5.97 4.21
CA LEU A 193 -11.85 -5.68 3.05
C LEU A 193 -10.56 -6.49 3.13
N LEU A 194 -10.45 -7.52 2.31
CA LEU A 194 -9.35 -8.49 2.33
C LEU A 194 -8.20 -8.06 1.43
N SER A 195 -8.54 -7.52 0.25
CA SER A 195 -7.58 -7.17 -0.78
C SER A 195 -8.01 -5.93 -1.56
N VAL A 196 -7.05 -5.11 -1.90
CA VAL A 196 -7.21 -3.87 -2.67
C VAL A 196 -6.19 -3.87 -3.80
N THR A 197 -6.65 -3.94 -5.04
CA THR A 197 -5.81 -3.72 -6.22
C THR A 197 -6.10 -2.34 -6.79
N VAL A 198 -5.06 -1.57 -7.05
CA VAL A 198 -5.14 -0.23 -7.63
C VAL A 198 -4.32 -0.17 -8.91
N ALA A 199 -4.88 0.45 -9.96
CA ALA A 199 -4.12 0.89 -11.12
C ALA A 199 -4.02 2.42 -11.12
N ALA A 200 -2.80 2.94 -11.30
CA ALA A 200 -2.48 4.37 -11.25
C ALA A 200 -1.42 4.75 -12.30
N PRO A 201 -1.18 6.05 -12.54
CA PRO A 201 -0.12 6.49 -13.45
C PRO A 201 1.27 6.00 -13.06
N THR A 202 1.55 5.84 -11.75
CA THR A 202 2.81 5.30 -11.23
C THR A 202 2.54 4.11 -10.29
N CYS A 203 3.52 3.22 -10.18
CA CYS A 203 3.42 2.09 -9.26
C CYS A 203 3.50 2.54 -7.80
N ALA A 204 4.28 3.59 -7.49
CA ALA A 204 4.33 4.20 -6.16
C ALA A 204 2.96 4.71 -5.69
N GLU A 205 2.22 5.36 -6.59
CA GLU A 205 0.86 5.85 -6.30
C GLU A 205 -0.12 4.69 -6.11
N ALA A 206 -0.05 3.66 -6.94
CA ALA A 206 -0.88 2.46 -6.81
C ALA A 206 -0.65 1.76 -5.46
N ASP A 207 0.61 1.59 -5.05
CA ASP A 207 1.04 0.96 -3.78
C ASP A 207 0.50 1.75 -2.57
N ALA A 208 0.70 3.08 -2.57
CA ALA A 208 0.22 3.96 -1.50
C ALA A 208 -1.31 3.99 -1.39
N LEU A 209 -2.03 4.11 -2.52
CA LEU A 209 -3.50 4.09 -2.55
C LEU A 209 -4.06 2.74 -2.09
N GLY A 210 -3.44 1.63 -2.49
CA GLY A 210 -3.84 0.30 -2.04
C GLY A 210 -3.79 0.17 -0.52
N THR A 211 -2.70 0.62 0.10
CA THR A 211 -2.55 0.64 1.57
C THR A 211 -3.52 1.63 2.22
N MET A 212 -3.76 2.79 1.62
CA MET A 212 -4.72 3.78 2.10
C MET A 212 -6.13 3.17 2.23
N PHE A 213 -6.66 2.57 1.17
CA PHE A 213 -7.99 1.96 1.19
C PHE A 213 -8.05 0.80 2.19
N LEU A 214 -7.00 -0.01 2.28
CA LEU A 214 -6.94 -1.11 3.23
C LEU A 214 -6.98 -0.60 4.69
N ALA A 215 -6.28 0.49 4.99
CA ALA A 215 -6.29 1.14 6.30
C ALA A 215 -7.62 1.83 6.64
N MET A 216 -8.37 2.27 5.63
CA MET A 216 -9.74 2.80 5.80
C MET A 216 -10.72 1.71 6.23
N GLY A 217 -10.50 0.46 5.83
CA GLY A 217 -11.49 -0.60 5.97
C GLY A 217 -12.61 -0.52 4.92
N ALA A 218 -13.52 -1.51 4.93
CA ALA A 218 -14.46 -1.71 3.83
C ALA A 218 -15.40 -0.53 3.60
N ASP A 219 -16.09 -0.08 4.65
CA ASP A 219 -17.20 0.88 4.49
C ASP A 219 -16.67 2.26 4.09
N ASP A 220 -15.62 2.74 4.76
CA ASP A 220 -15.02 4.04 4.45
C ASP A 220 -14.27 4.01 3.10
N ALA A 221 -13.65 2.89 2.71
CA ALA A 221 -13.03 2.74 1.40
C ALA A 221 -14.06 2.80 0.26
N LEU A 222 -15.20 2.11 0.41
CA LEU A 222 -16.30 2.16 -0.56
C LEU A 222 -16.90 3.56 -0.67
N GLU A 223 -17.04 4.28 0.45
CA GLU A 223 -17.52 5.67 0.43
C GLU A 223 -16.50 6.60 -0.23
N ALA A 224 -15.21 6.47 0.10
CA ALA A 224 -14.15 7.27 -0.52
C ALA A 224 -14.10 7.11 -2.04
N VAL A 225 -14.24 5.87 -2.56
CA VAL A 225 -14.24 5.62 -4.01
C VAL A 225 -15.37 6.36 -4.72
N ARG A 226 -16.54 6.55 -4.10
CA ARG A 226 -17.65 7.30 -4.69
C ARG A 226 -17.32 8.78 -4.96
N THR A 227 -16.40 9.32 -4.20
CA THR A 227 -15.90 10.71 -4.38
C THR A 227 -14.72 10.80 -5.34
N MET A 228 -14.21 9.66 -5.84
CA MET A 228 -13.03 9.54 -6.70
C MET A 228 -13.39 8.84 -8.03
N PRO A 229 -14.14 9.49 -8.95
CA PRO A 229 -14.71 8.83 -10.13
C PRO A 229 -13.67 8.21 -11.07
N ASP A 230 -12.45 8.75 -11.10
CA ASP A 230 -11.36 8.30 -11.98
C ASP A 230 -10.47 7.23 -11.32
N VAL A 231 -10.68 6.91 -10.04
CA VAL A 231 -9.87 5.91 -9.34
C VAL A 231 -10.15 4.51 -9.90
N LYS A 232 -9.08 3.79 -10.19
CA LYS A 232 -9.16 2.43 -10.73
C LYS A 232 -8.85 1.44 -9.62
N VAL A 233 -9.89 0.92 -8.99
CA VAL A 233 -9.76 -0.03 -7.88
C VAL A 233 -10.59 -1.28 -8.10
N TYR A 234 -10.05 -2.40 -7.61
CA TYR A 234 -10.73 -3.66 -7.45
C TYR A 234 -10.58 -4.11 -6.00
N PHE A 235 -11.68 -4.23 -5.30
CA PHE A 235 -11.74 -4.70 -3.92
C PHE A 235 -12.27 -6.12 -3.86
N ILE A 236 -11.69 -6.93 -3.00
CA ILE A 236 -12.22 -8.23 -2.61
C ILE A 236 -12.56 -8.15 -1.13
N LEU A 237 -13.82 -8.42 -0.81
CA LEU A 237 -14.37 -8.34 0.53
C LEU A 237 -14.81 -9.74 0.98
N ALA A 238 -14.73 -10.02 2.27
CA ALA A 238 -15.29 -11.23 2.84
C ALA A 238 -16.82 -11.19 2.77
N ASP A 239 -17.45 -12.30 2.37
CA ASP A 239 -18.86 -12.54 2.39
C ASP A 239 -19.15 -13.86 3.14
N GLY A 240 -19.50 -13.72 4.41
CA GLY A 240 -19.63 -14.86 5.31
C GLY A 240 -18.29 -15.54 5.63
N ALA A 241 -18.32 -16.87 5.86
CA ALA A 241 -17.15 -17.62 6.30
C ALA A 241 -16.18 -17.95 5.15
N ASP A 242 -16.68 -18.26 3.97
CA ASP A 242 -15.86 -18.76 2.86
C ASP A 242 -16.16 -18.06 1.53
N GLY A 243 -17.04 -17.04 1.52
CA GLY A 243 -17.43 -16.29 0.33
C GLY A 243 -16.62 -15.01 0.12
N TYR A 244 -16.67 -14.52 -1.13
CA TYR A 244 -16.09 -13.24 -1.51
C TYR A 244 -17.10 -12.39 -2.27
N GLU A 245 -17.20 -11.12 -1.89
CA GLU A 245 -17.86 -10.07 -2.64
C GLU A 245 -16.81 -9.26 -3.38
N GLU A 246 -17.09 -8.91 -4.64
CA GLU A 246 -16.19 -8.10 -5.46
C GLU A 246 -16.78 -6.71 -5.67
N TYR A 247 -15.97 -5.67 -5.52
CA TYR A 247 -16.29 -4.33 -5.97
C TYR A 247 -15.27 -3.86 -7.01
N ILE A 248 -15.75 -3.44 -8.16
CA ILE A 248 -14.93 -2.92 -9.25
C ILE A 248 -15.39 -1.48 -9.53
N SER A 249 -14.47 -0.52 -9.43
CA SER A 249 -14.81 0.86 -9.80
C SER A 249 -15.09 0.97 -11.30
N PRO A 250 -15.97 1.88 -11.76
CA PRO A 250 -16.29 2.05 -13.17
C PRO A 250 -15.04 2.28 -14.05
N ALA A 251 -14.05 3.02 -13.53
CA ALA A 251 -12.79 3.25 -14.24
C ALA A 251 -11.90 2.00 -14.34
N MET A 252 -12.04 1.02 -13.44
CA MET A 252 -11.31 -0.25 -13.48
C MET A 252 -12.00 -1.28 -14.40
N GLU A 253 -13.33 -1.22 -14.55
CA GLU A 253 -14.11 -2.21 -15.32
C GLU A 253 -13.58 -2.41 -16.73
N ALA A 254 -13.20 -1.30 -17.43
CA ALA A 254 -12.64 -1.34 -18.76
C ALA A 254 -11.30 -2.11 -18.86
N MET A 255 -10.63 -2.35 -17.76
CA MET A 255 -9.35 -3.06 -17.67
C MET A 255 -9.52 -4.55 -17.35
N ILE A 256 -10.65 -4.98 -16.81
CA ILE A 256 -10.92 -6.38 -16.50
C ILE A 256 -11.02 -7.22 -17.78
N MET A 257 -10.39 -8.38 -17.77
CA MET A 257 -10.51 -9.37 -18.84
C MET A 257 -11.61 -10.37 -18.49
N GLN A 258 -12.43 -10.64 -19.47
CA GLN A 258 -13.44 -11.71 -19.42
C GLN A 258 -12.79 -13.09 -19.46
#